data_8df00fedff698c4d767cf98498486ba3
#
_entry.id   8df00fedff698c4d767cf98498486ba3
#
_cell.length_a   1.000
_cell.length_b   1.000
_cell.length_c   1.000
_cell.angle_alpha   90.00
_cell.angle_beta   90.00
_cell.angle_gamma   90.00
#
_symmetry.space_group_name_H-M   'P 1'
#
loop_
_entity.id
_entity.type
_entity.pdbx_description
1 polymer ?
#
loop_
_entity_poly.entity_id
_entity_poly.type
_entity_poly.pdbx_seq_one_letter_code
_entity_poly.pdbx_strand_id
1 'polypeptide(L)'
;MSSLHHSVRPQVAPLLCALALTACTYARPNPTPPYVIPGGPGDTSFTRAGGPDSGEIFRYPPQHRGGSPWAGINPYLWRGALLTLGTAPLVVADPFGGVIVTDWYSRAGDASERFKATAFILGRKLRSDAVRVSVFRQAYRDGRWVDAPVDPAVQADLQNKVLEQARALRATGQR
;
A
#
# COMPACT_ATOMS: atom_id res chain seq x y z
N MET A 1 -79.10 1.64 38.63
CA MET A 1 -78.55 1.74 37.27
C MET A 1 -77.06 1.38 37.42
N SER A 2 -76.76 0.09 37.29
CA SER A 2 -75.47 -0.47 37.56
C SER A 2 -74.85 -0.99 36.29
N SER A 3 -73.75 -0.40 35.87
CA SER A 3 -73.03 -0.82 34.65
C SER A 3 -71.90 -1.74 35.03
N LEU A 4 -71.94 -2.99 34.62
CA LEU A 4 -70.99 -4.04 34.84
C LEU A 4 -69.90 -3.94 33.74
N HIS A 5 -68.72 -3.47 34.13
CA HIS A 5 -67.55 -3.56 33.25
C HIS A 5 -66.92 -4.96 33.34
N HIS A 6 -67.06 -5.73 32.28
CA HIS A 6 -66.30 -6.98 32.08
C HIS A 6 -64.87 -6.65 31.63
N SER A 7 -63.96 -6.88 32.54
CA SER A 7 -62.54 -6.82 32.25
C SER A 7 -62.10 -8.13 31.57
N VAL A 8 -61.83 -8.06 30.26
CA VAL A 8 -61.22 -9.15 29.50
C VAL A 8 -59.70 -9.00 29.64
N ARG A 9 -59.09 -9.89 30.39
CA ARG A 9 -57.61 -10.01 30.44
C ARG A 9 -57.13 -10.79 29.21
N PRO A 10 -56.22 -10.26 28.39
CA PRO A 10 -55.55 -11.08 27.41
C PRO A 10 -54.51 -11.95 28.07
N GLN A 11 -54.63 -13.24 27.95
CA GLN A 11 -53.61 -14.22 28.28
C GLN A 11 -52.48 -14.10 27.24
N VAL A 12 -51.37 -13.52 27.64
CA VAL A 12 -50.14 -13.49 26.83
C VAL A 12 -49.42 -14.81 27.07
N ALA A 13 -49.56 -15.73 26.14
CA ALA A 13 -48.74 -16.95 26.14
C ALA A 13 -47.25 -16.58 25.81
N PRO A 14 -46.28 -17.06 26.59
CA PRO A 14 -44.90 -16.85 26.25
C PRO A 14 -44.52 -17.77 25.09
N LEU A 15 -44.37 -17.16 23.90
CA LEU A 15 -43.79 -17.81 22.73
C LEU A 15 -42.26 -17.91 23.00
N LEU A 16 -41.83 -19.06 23.46
CA LEU A 16 -40.39 -19.43 23.56
C LEU A 16 -39.83 -19.54 22.15
N CYS A 17 -39.32 -18.43 21.63
CA CYS A 17 -38.55 -18.40 20.41
C CYS A 17 -37.14 -18.94 20.69
N ALA A 18 -36.98 -20.24 20.49
CA ALA A 18 -35.66 -20.87 20.47
C ALA A 18 -34.85 -20.34 19.28
N LEU A 19 -34.06 -19.30 19.49
CA LEU A 19 -33.04 -18.84 18.57
C LEU A 19 -31.93 -19.89 18.48
N ALA A 20 -32.05 -20.81 17.54
CA ALA A 20 -30.94 -21.63 17.11
C ALA A 20 -29.90 -20.73 16.42
N LEU A 21 -28.86 -20.37 17.18
CA LEU A 21 -27.64 -19.77 16.66
C LEU A 21 -26.92 -20.83 15.81
N THR A 22 -27.28 -20.93 14.55
CA THR A 22 -26.44 -21.60 13.55
C THR A 22 -25.24 -20.71 13.33
N ALA A 23 -24.17 -20.97 14.08
CA ALA A 23 -22.84 -20.46 13.77
C ALA A 23 -22.41 -21.01 12.41
N CYS A 24 -22.70 -20.25 11.35
CA CYS A 24 -22.04 -20.44 10.08
C CYS A 24 -20.57 -20.12 10.30
N THR A 25 -19.79 -21.15 10.61
CA THR A 25 -18.33 -21.11 10.41
C THR A 25 -18.11 -20.93 8.93
N TYR A 26 -18.01 -19.67 8.51
CA TYR A 26 -17.52 -19.32 7.19
C TYR A 26 -16.05 -19.69 7.16
N ALA A 27 -15.76 -20.96 6.86
CA ALA A 27 -14.41 -21.38 6.48
C ALA A 27 -14.09 -20.60 5.20
N ARG A 28 -13.36 -19.49 5.35
CA ARG A 28 -12.75 -18.83 4.20
C ARG A 28 -11.91 -19.89 3.52
N PRO A 29 -12.21 -20.27 2.26
CA PRO A 29 -11.27 -21.07 1.51
C PRO A 29 -10.01 -20.21 1.46
N ASN A 30 -8.95 -20.68 2.11
CA ASN A 30 -7.63 -20.10 1.96
C ASN A 30 -7.33 -20.25 0.46
N PRO A 31 -7.29 -19.17 -0.33
CA PRO A 31 -6.94 -19.32 -1.74
C PRO A 31 -5.54 -19.88 -1.73
N THR A 32 -5.43 -21.16 -2.00
CA THR A 32 -4.13 -21.76 -2.35
C THR A 32 -3.63 -20.91 -3.51
N PRO A 33 -2.53 -20.17 -3.35
CA PRO A 33 -2.04 -19.37 -4.45
C PRO A 33 -1.84 -20.33 -5.63
N PRO A 34 -2.36 -20.03 -6.83
CA PRO A 34 -2.23 -20.92 -8.00
C PRO A 34 -0.79 -21.03 -8.48
N TYR A 35 0.13 -20.39 -7.78
CA TYR A 35 1.55 -20.34 -8.09
C TYR A 35 2.34 -20.66 -6.82
N VAL A 36 2.89 -21.86 -6.78
CA VAL A 36 3.94 -22.24 -5.84
C VAL A 36 5.20 -21.51 -6.30
N ILE A 37 5.65 -20.50 -5.52
CA ILE A 37 6.95 -19.89 -5.77
C ILE A 37 8.00 -20.97 -5.50
N PRO A 38 8.74 -21.45 -6.52
CA PRO A 38 9.83 -22.37 -6.28
C PRO A 38 10.84 -21.70 -5.33
N GLY A 39 11.18 -22.34 -4.21
CA GLY A 39 12.11 -21.79 -3.22
C GLY A 39 11.47 -21.18 -1.98
N GLY A 40 10.16 -21.39 -1.74
CA GLY A 40 9.52 -21.02 -0.48
C GLY A 40 10.06 -21.83 0.72
N PRO A 41 9.83 -21.38 1.99
CA PRO A 41 10.24 -22.09 3.19
C PRO A 41 9.64 -23.50 3.18
N GLY A 42 10.47 -24.52 3.03
CA GLY A 42 10.06 -25.94 2.95
C GLY A 42 10.23 -26.59 1.57
N ASP A 43 10.54 -25.84 0.53
CA ASP A 43 10.88 -26.43 -0.77
C ASP A 43 12.36 -26.84 -0.80
N THR A 44 12.60 -28.13 -0.55
CA THR A 44 13.93 -28.73 -0.61
C THR A 44 14.37 -29.08 -2.05
N SER A 45 13.49 -28.89 -3.03
CA SER A 45 13.80 -29.21 -4.43
C SER A 45 14.82 -28.24 -5.04
N PHE A 46 14.83 -27.00 -4.56
CA PHE A 46 15.74 -25.96 -5.04
C PHE A 46 17.17 -26.07 -4.48
N THR A 47 17.34 -26.72 -3.32
CA THR A 47 18.68 -26.91 -2.73
C THR A 47 19.49 -28.01 -3.41
N ARG A 48 18.86 -28.87 -4.22
CA ARG A 48 19.50 -29.99 -4.89
C ARG A 48 19.96 -29.69 -6.32
N ALA A 49 19.57 -28.55 -6.90
CA ALA A 49 19.98 -28.12 -8.24
C ALA A 49 21.33 -27.38 -8.27
N GLY A 50 21.98 -27.21 -7.12
CA GLY A 50 23.28 -26.56 -7.00
C GLY A 50 24.45 -27.50 -7.26
N GLY A 51 24.47 -28.19 -8.41
CA GLY A 51 25.71 -28.78 -8.91
C GLY A 51 26.64 -27.68 -9.41
N PRO A 52 27.97 -27.92 -9.45
CA PRO A 52 28.98 -26.95 -9.85
C PRO A 52 28.83 -26.40 -11.29
N ASP A 53 27.91 -26.97 -12.08
CA ASP A 53 27.69 -26.62 -13.49
C ASP A 53 26.29 -26.01 -13.78
N SER A 54 25.45 -25.80 -12.76
CA SER A 54 24.21 -25.06 -12.97
C SER A 54 24.55 -23.58 -13.08
N GLY A 55 24.69 -23.11 -14.33
CA GLY A 55 24.94 -21.70 -14.62
C GLY A 55 23.94 -20.83 -13.87
N GLU A 56 24.48 -19.92 -13.06
CA GLU A 56 23.73 -19.00 -12.22
C GLU A 56 22.84 -18.07 -13.07
N ILE A 57 21.66 -18.56 -13.48
CA ILE A 57 20.70 -17.77 -14.26
C ILE A 57 19.97 -16.76 -13.37
N PHE A 58 19.95 -16.99 -12.07
CA PHE A 58 19.39 -16.06 -11.09
C PHE A 58 20.32 -15.93 -9.88
N ARG A 59 21.33 -15.10 -9.98
CA ARG A 59 21.97 -14.55 -8.78
C ARG A 59 20.93 -13.62 -8.14
N TYR A 60 20.17 -14.13 -7.21
CA TYR A 60 19.62 -13.25 -6.18
C TYR A 60 20.81 -12.55 -5.54
N PRO A 61 20.85 -11.20 -5.57
CA PRO A 61 21.89 -10.50 -4.83
C PRO A 61 21.82 -11.01 -3.39
N PRO A 62 22.99 -11.31 -2.76
CA PRO A 62 23.01 -11.87 -1.42
C PRO A 62 22.12 -11.01 -0.54
N GLN A 63 21.13 -11.63 0.11
CA GLN A 63 20.30 -10.94 1.08
C GLN A 63 21.27 -10.36 2.10
N HIS A 64 21.36 -9.04 2.15
CA HIS A 64 22.31 -8.31 2.99
C HIS A 64 21.97 -8.58 4.45
N ARG A 65 22.50 -9.67 5.01
CA ARG A 65 22.49 -9.93 6.44
C ARG A 65 23.27 -8.80 7.08
N GLY A 66 22.57 -7.78 7.63
CA GLY A 66 23.16 -6.63 8.29
C GLY A 66 23.62 -5.49 7.39
N GLY A 67 23.24 -5.47 6.09
CA GLY A 67 23.46 -4.33 5.21
C GLY A 67 22.62 -3.12 5.60
N SER A 68 23.21 -1.93 5.48
CA SER A 68 22.45 -0.68 5.61
C SER A 68 21.23 -0.71 4.68
N PRO A 69 20.01 -0.30 5.14
CA PRO A 69 18.82 -0.19 4.29
C PRO A 69 19.06 0.68 3.04
N TRP A 70 20.12 1.49 3.07
CA TRP A 70 20.56 2.37 1.98
C TRP A 70 21.51 1.71 0.99
N ALA A 71 21.75 0.39 1.09
CA ALA A 71 22.76 -0.28 0.24
C ALA A 71 22.44 -0.17 -1.27
N GLY A 72 21.17 -0.05 -1.64
CA GLY A 72 20.71 0.05 -3.03
C GLY A 72 20.33 1.45 -3.50
N ILE A 73 19.99 2.37 -2.60
CA ILE A 73 19.39 3.66 -2.93
C ILE A 73 20.16 4.84 -2.31
N ASN A 74 19.91 6.04 -2.85
CA ASN A 74 20.47 7.27 -2.29
C ASN A 74 19.67 7.73 -1.06
N PRO A 75 20.26 7.89 0.13
CA PRO A 75 19.54 8.27 1.34
C PRO A 75 18.95 9.68 1.28
N TYR A 76 19.58 10.59 0.56
CA TYR A 76 19.05 11.95 0.39
C TYR A 76 17.81 11.97 -0.53
N LEU A 77 17.84 11.18 -1.63
CA LEU A 77 16.68 11.02 -2.50
C LEU A 77 15.51 10.38 -1.76
N TRP A 78 15.78 9.34 -0.97
CA TRP A 78 14.79 8.70 -0.13
C TRP A 78 14.14 9.67 0.85
N ARG A 79 14.95 10.39 1.61
CA ARG A 79 14.45 11.36 2.58
C ARG A 79 13.75 12.54 1.92
N GLY A 80 14.27 13.03 0.80
CA GLY A 80 13.63 14.07 0.00
C GLY A 80 12.26 13.64 -0.53
N ALA A 81 12.14 12.40 -0.98
CA ALA A 81 10.86 11.82 -1.42
C ALA A 81 9.87 11.67 -0.24
N LEU A 82 10.32 11.20 0.92
CA LEU A 82 9.48 11.13 2.13
C LEU A 82 8.97 12.51 2.54
N LEU A 83 9.82 13.54 2.54
CA LEU A 83 9.42 14.90 2.89
C LEU A 83 8.45 15.51 1.88
N THR A 84 8.61 15.19 0.60
CA THR A 84 7.75 15.72 -0.47
C THR A 84 6.40 15.00 -0.51
N LEU A 85 6.38 13.67 -0.39
CA LEU A 85 5.17 12.85 -0.49
C LEU A 85 4.44 12.67 0.85
N GLY A 86 5.14 12.85 1.96
CA GLY A 86 4.60 12.67 3.32
C GLY A 86 3.55 13.72 3.73
N THR A 87 3.21 14.67 2.85
CA THR A 87 2.03 15.53 2.99
C THR A 87 0.73 14.76 2.77
N ALA A 88 0.79 13.63 2.08
CA ALA A 88 -0.29 12.67 1.93
C ALA A 88 -0.05 11.44 2.82
N PRO A 89 -1.09 10.70 3.23
CA PRO A 89 -0.92 9.43 3.95
C PRO A 89 -0.09 8.45 3.12
N LEU A 90 0.88 7.78 3.74
CA LEU A 90 1.72 6.79 3.07
C LEU A 90 1.15 5.38 3.31
N VAL A 91 1.03 4.59 2.25
CA VAL A 91 0.63 3.17 2.28
C VAL A 91 1.84 2.26 2.30
N VAL A 92 2.87 2.63 1.51
CA VAL A 92 4.12 1.87 1.40
C VAL A 92 5.30 2.83 1.51
N ALA A 93 6.30 2.46 2.31
CA ALA A 93 7.61 3.11 2.36
C ALA A 93 8.66 2.02 2.56
N ASP A 94 9.16 1.47 1.45
CA ASP A 94 10.17 0.41 1.43
C ASP A 94 11.53 0.95 1.00
N PRO A 95 12.47 1.17 1.94
CA PRO A 95 13.80 1.68 1.61
C PRO A 95 14.68 0.63 0.90
N PHE A 96 14.38 -0.67 1.01
CA PHE A 96 15.15 -1.71 0.34
C PHE A 96 14.79 -1.79 -1.14
N GLY A 97 13.49 -1.73 -1.45
CA GLY A 97 12.99 -1.68 -2.82
C GLY A 97 13.04 -0.28 -3.43
N GLY A 98 13.29 0.77 -2.61
CA GLY A 98 13.30 2.16 -3.07
C GLY A 98 11.92 2.66 -3.49
N VAL A 99 10.84 2.19 -2.86
CA VAL A 99 9.45 2.50 -3.27
C VAL A 99 8.71 3.22 -2.17
N ILE A 100 8.07 4.33 -2.53
CA ILE A 100 7.14 5.06 -1.66
C ILE A 100 5.80 5.19 -2.39
N VAL A 101 4.72 4.81 -1.75
CA VAL A 101 3.35 4.91 -2.30
C VAL A 101 2.48 5.65 -1.30
N THR A 102 1.79 6.71 -1.76
CA THR A 102 0.77 7.39 -0.97
C THR A 102 -0.58 6.69 -1.10
N ASP A 103 -1.47 6.94 -0.17
CA ASP A 103 -2.89 6.69 -0.38
C ASP A 103 -3.51 7.77 -1.27
N TRP A 104 -4.78 7.58 -1.62
CA TRP A 104 -5.56 8.61 -2.26
C TRP A 104 -5.73 9.81 -1.32
N TYR A 105 -5.38 10.96 -1.82
CA TYR A 105 -5.40 12.22 -1.08
C TYR A 105 -6.17 13.28 -1.88
N SER A 106 -7.12 13.93 -1.23
CA SER A 106 -7.83 15.08 -1.77
C SER A 106 -7.24 16.37 -1.20
N ARG A 107 -7.15 17.39 -2.03
CA ARG A 107 -6.68 18.71 -1.59
C ARG A 107 -7.70 19.30 -0.63
N ALA A 108 -7.25 20.01 0.39
CA ALA A 108 -8.14 20.69 1.32
C ALA A 108 -9.06 21.66 0.56
N GLY A 109 -10.37 21.53 0.79
CA GLY A 109 -11.41 22.31 0.13
C GLY A 109 -11.90 21.76 -1.22
N ASP A 110 -11.29 20.71 -1.74
CA ASP A 110 -11.74 20.06 -2.98
C ASP A 110 -11.88 18.55 -2.79
N ALA A 111 -13.11 18.11 -2.53
CA ALA A 111 -13.45 16.70 -2.39
C ALA A 111 -13.85 16.04 -3.72
N SER A 112 -13.85 16.81 -4.82
CA SER A 112 -14.25 16.30 -6.14
C SER A 112 -13.11 15.59 -6.88
N GLU A 113 -11.88 15.74 -6.41
CA GLU A 113 -10.69 15.13 -6.98
C GLU A 113 -9.82 14.48 -5.91
N ARG A 114 -9.15 13.41 -6.28
CA ARG A 114 -8.14 12.77 -5.44
C ARG A 114 -6.91 12.35 -6.25
N PHE A 115 -5.78 12.38 -5.58
CA PHE A 115 -4.48 12.07 -6.18
C PHE A 115 -3.81 10.96 -5.40
N LYS A 116 -3.02 10.17 -6.10
CA LYS A 116 -2.14 9.15 -5.55
C LYS A 116 -0.79 9.29 -6.22
N ALA A 117 0.28 9.20 -5.46
CA ALA A 117 1.63 9.29 -6.00
C ALA A 117 2.44 8.04 -5.66
N THR A 118 3.31 7.65 -6.57
CA THR A 118 4.30 6.60 -6.35
C THR A 118 5.67 7.15 -6.74
N ALA A 119 6.64 7.05 -5.84
CA ALA A 119 8.03 7.39 -6.13
C ALA A 119 8.89 6.13 -6.12
N PHE A 120 9.78 6.04 -7.10
CA PHE A 120 10.80 5.00 -7.22
C PHE A 120 12.18 5.65 -7.13
N ILE A 121 13.01 5.18 -6.20
CA ILE A 121 14.40 5.57 -6.06
C ILE A 121 15.25 4.49 -6.73
N LEU A 122 15.81 4.82 -7.89
CA LEU A 122 16.40 3.85 -8.81
C LEU A 122 17.92 3.68 -8.66
N GLY A 123 18.56 4.44 -7.76
CA GLY A 123 20.01 4.34 -7.65
C GLY A 123 20.63 5.11 -6.48
N ARG A 124 21.95 4.95 -6.36
CA ARG A 124 22.76 5.52 -5.26
C ARG A 124 23.21 6.95 -5.52
N LYS A 125 23.24 7.40 -6.76
CA LYS A 125 23.72 8.73 -7.12
C LYS A 125 22.59 9.74 -7.03
N LEU A 126 22.88 10.93 -6.55
CA LEU A 126 21.93 12.06 -6.52
C LEU A 126 21.86 12.67 -7.92
N ARG A 127 21.04 12.09 -8.78
CA ARG A 127 20.81 12.49 -10.17
C ARG A 127 19.31 12.51 -10.47
N SER A 128 18.92 13.24 -11.51
CA SER A 128 17.53 13.37 -11.91
C SER A 128 16.92 12.06 -12.40
N ASP A 129 17.72 11.20 -13.03
CA ASP A 129 17.32 9.88 -13.52
C ASP A 129 17.27 8.80 -12.41
N ALA A 130 17.77 9.11 -11.21
CA ALA A 130 17.75 8.20 -10.07
C ALA A 130 16.45 8.26 -9.24
N VAL A 131 15.51 9.09 -9.64
CA VAL A 131 14.16 9.14 -9.05
C VAL A 131 13.13 9.26 -10.16
N ARG A 132 12.04 8.50 -10.03
CA ARG A 132 10.87 8.58 -10.90
C ARG A 132 9.63 8.74 -10.04
N VAL A 133 8.80 9.70 -10.37
CA VAL A 133 7.52 9.92 -9.70
C VAL A 133 6.39 9.72 -10.71
N SER A 134 5.39 8.94 -10.32
CA SER A 134 4.14 8.76 -11.07
C SER A 134 2.98 9.30 -10.25
N VAL A 135 2.09 10.05 -10.87
CA VAL A 135 0.90 10.61 -10.23
C VAL A 135 -0.34 10.07 -10.91
N PHE A 136 -1.31 9.68 -10.13
CA PHE A 136 -2.62 9.23 -10.56
C PHE A 136 -3.65 10.22 -10.03
N ARG A 137 -4.67 10.50 -10.84
CA ARG A 137 -5.78 11.39 -10.49
C ARG A 137 -7.10 10.68 -10.74
N GLN A 138 -8.04 10.86 -9.82
CA GLN A 138 -9.44 10.48 -10.02
C GLN A 138 -10.33 11.67 -9.74
N ALA A 139 -11.40 11.79 -10.52
CA ALA A 139 -12.47 12.75 -10.32
C ALA A 139 -13.75 12.04 -9.86
N TYR A 140 -14.50 12.65 -8.95
CA TYR A 140 -15.78 12.13 -8.50
C TYR A 140 -16.87 12.56 -9.47
N ARG A 141 -17.49 11.58 -10.16
CA ARG A 141 -18.55 11.80 -11.14
C ARG A 141 -19.64 10.76 -10.96
N ASP A 142 -20.89 11.19 -11.00
CA ASP A 142 -22.05 10.30 -10.95
C ASP A 142 -22.00 9.28 -9.80
N GLY A 143 -21.60 9.72 -8.59
CA GLY A 143 -21.54 8.89 -7.40
C GLY A 143 -20.34 7.94 -7.32
N ARG A 144 -19.35 8.04 -8.21
CA ARG A 144 -18.18 7.15 -8.26
C ARG A 144 -16.89 7.89 -8.61
N TRP A 145 -15.76 7.30 -8.22
CA TRP A 145 -14.45 7.76 -8.61
C TRP A 145 -14.08 7.21 -10.00
N VAL A 146 -13.70 8.09 -10.89
CA VAL A 146 -13.31 7.76 -12.28
C VAL A 146 -11.89 8.28 -12.53
N ASP A 147 -11.06 7.47 -13.17
CA ASP A 147 -9.70 7.88 -13.54
C ASP A 147 -9.74 9.09 -14.47
N ALA A 148 -8.87 10.04 -14.20
CA ALA A 148 -8.77 11.28 -14.94
C ALA A 148 -7.31 11.51 -15.38
N PRO A 149 -7.08 12.15 -16.53
CA PRO A 149 -5.74 12.45 -17.01
C PRO A 149 -5.01 13.38 -16.03
N VAL A 150 -3.72 13.16 -15.87
CA VAL A 150 -2.80 14.00 -15.11
C VAL A 150 -1.96 14.79 -16.10
N ASP A 151 -1.81 16.09 -15.85
CA ASP A 151 -0.87 16.90 -16.63
C ASP A 151 0.55 16.39 -16.39
N PRO A 152 1.31 16.05 -17.44
CA PRO A 152 2.71 15.62 -17.32
C PRO A 152 3.60 16.58 -16.53
N ALA A 153 3.29 17.88 -16.55
CA ALA A 153 4.00 18.89 -15.79
C ALA A 153 3.92 18.61 -14.27
N VAL A 154 2.78 18.12 -13.76
CA VAL A 154 2.61 17.80 -12.34
C VAL A 154 3.58 16.70 -11.88
N GLN A 155 3.81 15.70 -12.72
CA GLN A 155 4.76 14.63 -12.42
C GLN A 155 6.20 15.15 -12.41
N ALA A 156 6.54 15.98 -13.42
CA ALA A 156 7.87 16.58 -13.53
C ALA A 156 8.15 17.53 -12.35
N ASP A 157 7.19 18.35 -11.97
CA ASP A 157 7.31 19.29 -10.85
C ASP A 157 7.51 18.55 -9.51
N LEU A 158 6.73 17.49 -9.30
CA LEU A 158 6.87 16.69 -8.08
C LEU A 158 8.23 15.97 -8.02
N GLN A 159 8.70 15.46 -9.15
CA GLN A 159 10.04 14.86 -9.26
C GLN A 159 11.14 15.89 -9.00
N ASN A 160 11.02 17.10 -9.56
CA ASN A 160 11.97 18.18 -9.34
C ASN A 160 11.99 18.61 -7.86
N LYS A 161 10.83 18.65 -7.21
CA LYS A 161 10.71 18.96 -5.79
C LYS A 161 11.41 17.94 -4.90
N VAL A 162 11.29 16.65 -5.22
CA VAL A 162 12.05 15.58 -4.53
C VAL A 162 13.56 15.81 -4.68
N LEU A 163 14.03 16.14 -5.88
CA LEU A 163 15.44 16.40 -6.15
C LEU A 163 15.96 17.65 -5.42
N GLU A 164 15.17 18.69 -5.36
CA GLU A 164 15.48 19.92 -4.63
C GLU A 164 15.64 19.63 -3.13
N GLN A 165 14.68 18.95 -2.54
CA GLN A 165 14.75 18.54 -1.12
C GLN A 165 15.97 17.65 -0.85
N ALA A 166 16.25 16.70 -1.73
CA ALA A 166 17.41 15.82 -1.59
C ALA A 166 18.74 16.59 -1.67
N ARG A 167 18.84 17.60 -2.52
CA ARG A 167 20.01 18.48 -2.62
C ARG A 167 20.17 19.35 -1.38
N ALA A 168 19.09 19.92 -0.87
CA ALA A 168 19.09 20.70 0.36
C ALA A 168 19.57 19.87 1.57
N LEU A 169 19.02 18.65 1.72
CA LEU A 169 19.45 17.72 2.76
C LEU A 169 20.94 17.36 2.66
N ARG A 170 21.44 17.16 1.44
CA ARG A 170 22.86 16.88 1.23
C ARG A 170 23.74 18.07 1.62
N ALA A 171 23.32 19.29 1.28
CA ALA A 171 24.05 20.52 1.60
C ALA A 171 24.15 20.75 3.12
N THR A 172 23.11 20.37 3.88
CA THR A 172 23.08 20.48 5.35
C THR A 172 23.68 19.28 6.08
N GLY A 173 24.16 18.25 5.36
CA GLY A 173 24.69 17.03 5.93
C GLY A 173 23.67 16.12 6.62
N GLN A 174 22.38 16.40 6.48
CA GLN A 174 21.29 15.61 7.07
C GLN A 174 20.97 14.39 6.19
N ARG A 175 21.30 13.20 6.70
CA ARG A 175 21.02 11.91 6.03
C ARG A 175 19.77 11.25 6.56
#